data_2a9d8624ba5dcb539dca3d793a3f69a3
#
_entry.id   2a9d8624ba5dcb539dca3d793a3f69a3
#
_cell.length_a   1.000
_cell.length_b   1.000
_cell.length_c   1.000
_cell.angle_alpha   90.00
_cell.angle_beta   90.00
_cell.angle_gamma   90.00
#
_symmetry.space_group_name_H-M   'P 1'
#
loop_
_entity.id
_entity.type
_entity.pdbx_description
1 polymer ?
#
loop_
_entity_poly.entity_id
_entity_poly.type
_entity_poly.pdbx_seq_one_letter_code
_entity_poly.pdbx_strand_id
1 'polypeptide(L)'
;MILRKILSVFLSALLTAAVIPYNFSAKAEYSVPDITDATVQADTFNEAAAKIKAALLSRTAKVSVSIPYNSTSRPSCNDYILLSAALLNTANSSEGDYLRGSFDSVSVTGNATSDPTLFNYTFNYYTTADEEKKVNSECQKILTSLGTSKMNSYNKIKAIYRYVADNVTYTKSTSDKHYSSAYGALFKHTANSKGFSQLLYKLMKDAGLNCRIAQGSLNNEDHNWNIVCISPMYYMLDASADAMFGKGSSEYFLKGKNDISSDSNKYFFYYVSDSYEDDIPNHKRASAPIYETKYDPSANVLGDVNGNGVIDAVDASAVLIYYAETSAGKKGSLTNVQQTAADVNKNKKIDAVDASILLGYYAYTSAGSSYTVTGYIKNIVK
;
A
#
# COMPACT_ATOMS: atom_id res chain seq x y z
N MET A 1 -34.05 6.78 34.62
CA MET A 1 -33.85 5.32 34.90
C MET A 1 -33.51 4.50 33.63
N ILE A 2 -33.91 4.95 32.46
CA ILE A 2 -33.64 4.26 31.18
C ILE A 2 -32.18 4.49 30.69
N LEU A 3 -31.61 5.66 30.94
CA LEU A 3 -30.25 6.00 30.50
C LEU A 3 -29.14 5.20 31.23
N ARG A 4 -29.38 4.80 32.50
CA ARG A 4 -28.42 3.97 33.27
C ARG A 4 -28.35 2.51 32.80
N LYS A 5 -29.43 1.98 32.21
CA LYS A 5 -29.48 0.61 31.68
C LYS A 5 -28.79 0.48 30.31
N ILE A 6 -28.81 1.54 29.51
CA ILE A 6 -28.12 1.54 28.20
C ILE A 6 -26.62 1.63 28.41
N LEU A 7 -26.11 2.39 29.39
CA LEU A 7 -24.67 2.50 29.68
C LEU A 7 -24.08 1.20 30.21
N SER A 8 -24.84 0.39 30.95
CA SER A 8 -24.37 -0.89 31.49
C SER A 8 -24.28 -2.00 30.43
N VAL A 9 -25.11 -1.94 29.39
CA VAL A 9 -25.07 -2.91 28.27
C VAL A 9 -23.88 -2.62 27.33
N PHE A 10 -23.55 -1.35 27.11
CA PHE A 10 -22.36 -1.01 26.31
C PHE A 10 -21.04 -1.29 27.05
N LEU A 11 -21.00 -1.12 28.36
CA LEU A 11 -19.79 -1.39 29.15
C LEU A 11 -19.50 -2.90 29.27
N SER A 12 -20.52 -3.75 29.29
CA SER A 12 -20.34 -5.21 29.32
C SER A 12 -19.96 -5.81 27.93
N ALA A 13 -20.31 -5.16 26.82
CA ALA A 13 -19.92 -5.57 25.49
C ALA A 13 -18.46 -5.19 25.16
N LEU A 14 -17.93 -4.13 25.78
CA LEU A 14 -16.52 -3.73 25.61
C LEU A 14 -15.51 -4.59 26.39
N LEU A 15 -15.95 -5.29 27.43
CA LEU A 15 -15.06 -6.15 28.26
C LEU A 15 -14.89 -7.57 27.73
N THR A 16 -15.61 -7.94 26.66
CA THR A 16 -15.47 -9.26 26.02
C THR A 16 -14.95 -9.18 24.59
N ALA A 17 -14.59 -8.00 24.07
CA ALA A 17 -13.70 -7.91 22.94
C ALA A 17 -12.34 -8.46 23.41
N ALA A 18 -12.19 -9.78 23.31
CA ALA A 18 -10.90 -10.42 23.37
C ALA A 18 -9.99 -9.59 22.48
N VAL A 19 -8.93 -9.05 23.05
CA VAL A 19 -7.74 -8.65 22.31
C VAL A 19 -7.35 -9.92 21.56
N ILE A 20 -7.84 -10.07 20.33
CA ILE A 20 -7.28 -11.05 19.43
C ILE A 20 -5.88 -10.49 19.20
N PRO A 21 -4.82 -11.11 19.78
CA PRO A 21 -3.50 -10.73 19.40
C PRO A 21 -3.50 -10.93 17.88
N TYR A 22 -3.24 -9.87 17.12
CA TYR A 22 -2.81 -10.01 15.74
C TYR A 22 -1.51 -10.79 15.84
N ASN A 23 -1.65 -12.10 15.97
CA ASN A 23 -0.56 -13.00 15.72
C ASN A 23 -0.21 -12.74 14.25
N PHE A 24 0.93 -12.11 14.04
CA PHE A 24 1.67 -12.27 12.82
C PHE A 24 1.87 -13.78 12.68
N SER A 25 0.84 -14.44 12.13
CA SER A 25 0.97 -15.78 11.64
C SER A 25 2.13 -15.71 10.66
N ALA A 26 3.17 -16.48 10.94
CA ALA A 26 4.24 -16.71 10.00
C ALA A 26 3.59 -16.84 8.62
N LYS A 27 4.00 -15.98 7.66
CA LYS A 27 3.52 -16.06 6.27
C LYS A 27 3.54 -17.54 5.90
N ALA A 28 2.39 -18.11 5.58
CA ALA A 28 2.37 -19.40 4.95
C ALA A 28 3.31 -19.27 3.76
N GLU A 29 4.41 -20.01 3.75
CA GLU A 29 5.25 -20.15 2.58
C GLU A 29 4.33 -20.71 1.50
N TYR A 30 3.93 -19.81 0.60
CA TYR A 30 3.21 -20.22 -0.59
C TYR A 30 4.25 -20.96 -1.45
N SER A 31 4.24 -22.30 -1.39
CA SER A 31 5.02 -23.13 -2.29
C SER A 31 4.41 -22.97 -3.68
N VAL A 32 4.97 -22.08 -4.48
CA VAL A 32 4.61 -21.94 -5.89
C VAL A 32 5.15 -23.19 -6.60
N PRO A 33 4.29 -24.01 -7.25
CA PRO A 33 4.78 -25.14 -8.01
C PRO A 33 5.73 -24.66 -9.11
N ASP A 34 6.79 -25.39 -9.37
CA ASP A 34 7.69 -25.18 -10.51
C ASP A 34 6.92 -25.47 -11.79
N ILE A 35 6.36 -24.43 -12.40
CA ILE A 35 5.57 -24.56 -13.63
C ILE A 35 6.47 -24.12 -14.79
N THR A 36 7.09 -25.10 -15.43
CA THR A 36 7.70 -24.92 -16.75
C THR A 36 6.59 -25.01 -17.82
N ASP A 37 6.41 -23.97 -18.64
CA ASP A 37 5.43 -23.87 -19.74
C ASP A 37 4.04 -24.43 -19.38
N ALA A 38 3.18 -23.63 -18.77
CA ALA A 38 1.91 -24.11 -18.25
C ALA A 38 0.75 -23.85 -19.21
N THR A 39 0.08 -24.93 -19.66
CA THR A 39 -1.28 -24.84 -20.14
C THR A 39 -2.21 -24.87 -18.93
N VAL A 40 -2.89 -23.76 -18.70
CA VAL A 40 -3.81 -23.57 -17.58
C VAL A 40 -5.24 -23.74 -18.09
N GLN A 41 -5.93 -24.78 -17.66
CA GLN A 41 -7.38 -24.89 -17.80
C GLN A 41 -8.04 -24.24 -16.58
N ALA A 42 -9.05 -23.42 -16.80
CA ALA A 42 -9.81 -22.77 -15.75
C ALA A 42 -11.29 -22.78 -16.11
N ASP A 43 -12.14 -23.07 -15.14
CA ASP A 43 -13.59 -23.09 -15.36
C ASP A 43 -14.22 -21.70 -15.22
N THR A 44 -13.52 -20.78 -14.57
CA THR A 44 -13.99 -19.43 -14.31
C THR A 44 -12.92 -18.38 -14.59
N PHE A 45 -13.36 -17.14 -14.83
CA PHE A 45 -12.49 -15.98 -14.96
C PHE A 45 -11.56 -15.79 -13.75
N ASN A 46 -12.09 -15.88 -12.52
CA ASN A 46 -11.30 -15.69 -11.31
C ASN A 46 -10.24 -16.78 -11.10
N GLU A 47 -10.57 -18.01 -11.46
CA GLU A 47 -9.62 -19.11 -11.42
C GLU A 47 -8.49 -18.90 -12.45
N ALA A 48 -8.82 -18.46 -13.65
CA ALA A 48 -7.85 -18.14 -14.68
C ALA A 48 -6.89 -17.02 -14.21
N ALA A 49 -7.44 -15.94 -13.64
CA ALA A 49 -6.64 -14.84 -13.09
C ALA A 49 -5.70 -15.31 -11.97
N ALA A 50 -6.19 -16.17 -11.07
CA ALA A 50 -5.38 -16.74 -9.99
C ALA A 50 -4.23 -17.62 -10.53
N LYS A 51 -4.49 -18.43 -11.57
CA LYS A 51 -3.47 -19.27 -12.21
C LYS A 51 -2.43 -18.43 -12.98
N ILE A 52 -2.86 -17.38 -13.67
CA ILE A 52 -1.92 -16.40 -14.28
C ILE A 52 -1.05 -15.76 -13.20
N LYS A 53 -1.64 -15.30 -12.09
CA LYS A 53 -0.88 -14.75 -10.97
C LYS A 53 0.17 -15.72 -10.45
N ALA A 54 -0.17 -16.99 -10.25
CA ALA A 54 0.77 -18.02 -9.79
C ALA A 54 1.93 -18.21 -10.78
N ALA A 55 1.66 -18.22 -12.08
CA ALA A 55 2.67 -18.29 -13.12
C ALA A 55 3.59 -17.06 -13.13
N LEU A 56 3.03 -15.85 -12.94
CA LEU A 56 3.81 -14.61 -12.83
C LEU A 56 4.72 -14.62 -11.60
N LEU A 57 4.23 -15.10 -10.45
CA LEU A 57 5.03 -15.22 -9.22
C LEU A 57 6.19 -16.22 -9.38
N SER A 58 5.99 -17.29 -10.16
CA SER A 58 7.05 -18.25 -10.49
C SER A 58 7.92 -17.84 -11.67
N ARG A 59 7.70 -16.65 -12.25
CA ARG A 59 8.44 -16.16 -13.44
C ARG A 59 8.34 -17.12 -14.64
N THR A 60 7.20 -17.78 -14.81
CA THR A 60 6.91 -18.61 -15.97
C THR A 60 6.80 -17.73 -17.22
N ALA A 61 7.66 -17.96 -18.21
CA ALA A 61 7.74 -17.08 -19.38
C ALA A 61 6.56 -17.24 -20.33
N LYS A 62 5.98 -18.43 -20.45
CA LYS A 62 4.83 -18.70 -21.34
C LYS A 62 3.68 -19.30 -20.57
N VAL A 63 2.51 -18.69 -20.68
CA VAL A 63 1.30 -19.11 -19.97
C VAL A 63 0.15 -19.20 -20.96
N SER A 64 -0.34 -20.42 -21.22
CA SER A 64 -1.52 -20.66 -22.02
C SER A 64 -2.73 -20.84 -21.10
N VAL A 65 -3.78 -20.06 -21.31
CA VAL A 65 -5.01 -20.10 -20.49
C VAL A 65 -6.19 -20.46 -21.36
N SER A 66 -6.90 -21.53 -20.99
CA SER A 66 -8.14 -21.95 -21.64
C SER A 66 -9.32 -21.76 -20.68
N ILE A 67 -10.36 -21.08 -21.13
CA ILE A 67 -11.58 -20.83 -20.35
C ILE A 67 -12.78 -21.21 -21.22
N PRO A 68 -13.72 -22.07 -20.74
CA PRO A 68 -14.93 -22.36 -21.48
C PRO A 68 -15.72 -21.10 -21.82
N TYR A 69 -16.20 -21.02 -23.04
CA TYR A 69 -17.03 -19.89 -23.48
C TYR A 69 -18.44 -20.04 -22.90
N ASN A 70 -18.80 -19.16 -21.97
CA ASN A 70 -20.16 -19.08 -21.47
C ASN A 70 -20.70 -17.65 -21.69
N SER A 71 -21.56 -17.48 -22.68
CA SER A 71 -22.10 -16.19 -23.12
C SER A 71 -22.96 -15.49 -22.07
N THR A 72 -23.44 -16.20 -21.05
CA THR A 72 -24.38 -15.63 -20.05
C THR A 72 -23.70 -15.12 -18.78
N SER A 73 -22.47 -15.52 -18.49
CA SER A 73 -21.75 -15.15 -17.29
C SER A 73 -20.50 -14.28 -17.54
N ARG A 74 -20.32 -13.82 -18.77
CA ARG A 74 -19.13 -13.07 -19.17
C ARG A 74 -19.34 -11.58 -19.18
N PRO A 75 -18.65 -10.85 -18.30
CA PRO A 75 -18.13 -9.55 -18.70
C PRO A 75 -17.18 -9.78 -19.88
N SER A 76 -17.11 -8.87 -20.82
CA SER A 76 -16.22 -8.94 -22.00
C SER A 76 -14.82 -9.44 -21.58
N CYS A 77 -14.61 -10.76 -21.61
CA CYS A 77 -13.34 -11.35 -21.23
C CYS A 77 -12.38 -11.10 -22.39
N ASN A 78 -11.58 -10.06 -22.26
CA ASN A 78 -10.43 -9.91 -23.10
C ASN A 78 -9.17 -10.28 -22.29
N ASP A 79 -8.09 -10.56 -23.00
CA ASP A 79 -6.78 -10.90 -22.48
C ASP A 79 -6.28 -9.85 -21.48
N TYR A 80 -6.59 -8.59 -21.71
CA TYR A 80 -6.14 -7.46 -20.93
C TYR A 80 -6.83 -7.38 -19.55
N ILE A 81 -8.15 -7.54 -19.50
CA ILE A 81 -8.93 -7.57 -18.27
C ILE A 81 -8.50 -8.76 -17.41
N LEU A 82 -8.27 -9.92 -18.03
CA LEU A 82 -7.83 -11.12 -17.34
C LEU A 82 -6.45 -10.93 -16.70
N LEU A 83 -5.50 -10.33 -17.44
CA LEU A 83 -4.19 -10.01 -16.91
C LEU A 83 -4.28 -8.95 -15.78
N SER A 84 -5.11 -7.94 -15.95
CA SER A 84 -5.34 -6.91 -14.93
C SER A 84 -5.88 -7.51 -13.63
N ALA A 85 -6.80 -8.48 -13.71
CA ALA A 85 -7.30 -9.21 -12.54
C ALA A 85 -6.20 -10.02 -11.84
N ALA A 86 -5.28 -10.63 -12.59
CA ALA A 86 -4.13 -11.33 -12.02
C ALA A 86 -3.16 -10.40 -11.30
N LEU A 87 -3.13 -9.13 -11.68
CA LEU A 87 -2.21 -8.10 -11.18
C LEU A 87 -2.84 -7.17 -10.12
N LEU A 88 -3.99 -7.54 -9.55
CA LEU A 88 -4.63 -6.76 -8.48
C LEU A 88 -3.73 -6.62 -7.26
N ASN A 89 -3.78 -5.44 -6.64
CA ASN A 89 -3.04 -5.15 -5.42
C ASN A 89 -3.61 -5.91 -4.22
N THR A 90 -2.71 -6.50 -3.45
CA THR A 90 -3.02 -7.23 -2.21
C THR A 90 -2.13 -6.74 -1.07
N ALA A 91 -2.24 -7.36 0.10
CA ALA A 91 -1.30 -7.11 1.19
C ALA A 91 0.11 -7.71 0.90
N ASN A 92 0.23 -8.65 -0.03
CA ASN A 92 1.48 -9.31 -0.36
C ASN A 92 2.41 -8.39 -1.16
N SER A 93 3.62 -8.19 -0.68
CA SER A 93 4.65 -7.33 -1.28
C SER A 93 5.17 -7.82 -2.64
N SER A 94 4.93 -9.07 -3.01
CA SER A 94 5.32 -9.66 -4.28
C SER A 94 4.21 -9.61 -5.34
N GLU A 95 3.04 -9.07 -4.99
CA GLU A 95 1.86 -8.98 -5.85
C GLU A 95 1.56 -7.54 -6.26
N GLY A 96 0.50 -7.34 -7.01
CA GLY A 96 0.02 -6.01 -7.40
C GLY A 96 1.03 -5.23 -8.23
N ASP A 97 1.31 -3.99 -7.81
CA ASP A 97 2.21 -3.08 -8.52
C ASP A 97 3.62 -3.66 -8.67
N TYR A 98 4.10 -4.44 -7.69
CA TYR A 98 5.39 -5.12 -7.79
C TYR A 98 5.41 -6.14 -8.94
N LEU A 99 4.37 -6.97 -9.00
CA LEU A 99 4.26 -8.00 -10.03
C LEU A 99 4.05 -7.38 -11.42
N ARG A 100 3.24 -6.31 -11.50
CA ARG A 100 3.01 -5.51 -12.71
C ARG A 100 4.32 -4.93 -13.26
N GLY A 101 5.19 -4.44 -12.40
CA GLY A 101 6.50 -3.90 -12.76
C GLY A 101 7.61 -4.94 -12.96
N SER A 102 7.32 -6.25 -12.86
CA SER A 102 8.34 -7.30 -12.87
C SER A 102 8.80 -7.75 -14.26
N PHE A 103 8.12 -7.32 -15.31
CA PHE A 103 8.45 -7.65 -16.70
C PHE A 103 8.56 -6.38 -17.55
N ASP A 104 9.38 -6.49 -18.60
CA ASP A 104 9.58 -5.42 -19.60
C ASP A 104 8.40 -5.36 -20.57
N SER A 105 8.00 -6.53 -21.06
CA SER A 105 6.95 -6.65 -22.05
C SER A 105 6.14 -7.93 -21.85
N VAL A 106 4.91 -7.88 -22.31
CA VAL A 106 4.04 -9.04 -22.47
C VAL A 106 3.46 -9.02 -23.87
N SER A 107 3.52 -10.16 -24.55
CA SER A 107 2.79 -10.38 -25.78
C SER A 107 1.66 -11.38 -25.54
N VAL A 108 0.53 -11.15 -26.18
CA VAL A 108 -0.65 -12.00 -26.04
C VAL A 108 -1.13 -12.38 -27.44
N THR A 109 -1.40 -13.67 -27.61
CA THR A 109 -2.10 -14.18 -28.80
C THR A 109 -3.29 -15.02 -28.35
N GLY A 110 -4.38 -14.95 -29.09
CA GLY A 110 -5.58 -15.73 -28.75
C GLY A 110 -6.83 -15.18 -29.40
N ASN A 111 -7.95 -15.82 -29.06
CA ASN A 111 -9.26 -15.43 -29.56
C ASN A 111 -10.29 -15.42 -28.41
N ALA A 112 -10.79 -14.24 -28.11
CA ALA A 112 -11.78 -14.02 -27.05
C ALA A 112 -13.16 -14.62 -27.38
N THR A 113 -13.44 -14.94 -28.65
CA THR A 113 -14.73 -15.46 -29.12
C THR A 113 -14.75 -16.96 -29.43
N SER A 114 -13.59 -17.63 -29.31
CA SER A 114 -13.52 -19.09 -29.49
C SER A 114 -14.09 -19.83 -28.28
N ASP A 115 -14.51 -21.08 -28.47
CA ASP A 115 -14.94 -21.98 -27.42
C ASP A 115 -14.09 -23.26 -27.44
N PRO A 116 -13.22 -23.46 -26.41
CA PRO A 116 -12.89 -22.56 -25.31
C PRO A 116 -12.15 -21.30 -25.79
N THR A 117 -12.27 -20.22 -25.03
CA THR A 117 -11.40 -19.07 -25.21
C THR A 117 -9.98 -19.44 -24.84
N LEU A 118 -9.03 -19.16 -25.71
CA LEU A 118 -7.62 -19.46 -25.50
C LEU A 118 -6.80 -18.18 -25.57
N PHE A 119 -6.02 -17.89 -24.54
CA PHE A 119 -5.01 -16.83 -24.53
C PHE A 119 -3.63 -17.39 -24.24
N ASN A 120 -2.65 -17.02 -25.04
CA ASN A 120 -1.25 -17.37 -24.83
C ASN A 120 -0.46 -16.12 -24.50
N TYR A 121 0.01 -16.03 -23.28
CA TYR A 121 0.84 -14.93 -22.79
C TYR A 121 2.32 -15.32 -22.89
N THR A 122 3.15 -14.39 -23.33
CA THR A 122 4.61 -14.52 -23.26
C THR A 122 5.17 -13.30 -22.54
N PHE A 123 5.83 -13.53 -21.40
CA PHE A 123 6.38 -12.50 -20.53
C PHE A 123 7.91 -12.44 -20.66
N ASN A 124 8.43 -11.24 -20.74
CA ASN A 124 9.88 -10.97 -20.72
C ASN A 124 10.26 -10.35 -19.37
N TYR A 125 10.69 -11.17 -18.40
CA TYR A 125 10.96 -10.74 -17.04
C TYR A 125 12.32 -10.07 -16.87
N TYR A 126 12.41 -9.11 -15.93
CA TYR A 126 13.67 -8.52 -15.47
C TYR A 126 14.46 -9.47 -14.57
N THR A 127 13.79 -10.39 -13.88
CA THR A 127 14.37 -11.28 -12.87
C THR A 127 13.88 -12.72 -13.06
N THR A 128 14.64 -13.68 -12.51
CA THR A 128 14.24 -15.08 -12.38
C THR A 128 13.55 -15.33 -11.04
N ALA A 129 12.90 -16.48 -10.89
CA ALA A 129 12.28 -16.89 -9.62
C ALA A 129 13.30 -16.96 -8.46
N ASP A 130 14.52 -17.46 -8.73
CA ASP A 130 15.55 -17.57 -7.70
C ASP A 130 16.13 -16.21 -7.30
N GLU A 131 16.19 -15.25 -8.22
CA GLU A 131 16.53 -13.86 -7.89
C GLU A 131 15.47 -13.22 -7.00
N GLU A 132 14.18 -13.50 -7.24
CA GLU A 132 13.09 -13.03 -6.38
C GLU A 132 13.14 -13.62 -4.97
N LYS A 133 13.50 -14.90 -4.82
CA LYS A 133 13.74 -15.52 -3.50
C LYS A 133 14.84 -14.78 -2.74
N LYS A 134 15.95 -14.42 -3.44
CA LYS A 134 17.04 -13.64 -2.84
C LYS A 134 16.56 -12.24 -2.44
N VAL A 135 15.78 -11.55 -3.28
CA VAL A 135 15.18 -10.25 -2.97
C VAL A 135 14.32 -10.35 -1.72
N ASN A 136 13.43 -11.36 -1.63
CA ASN A 136 12.57 -11.56 -0.46
C ASN A 136 13.40 -11.73 0.83
N SER A 137 14.41 -12.61 0.79
CA SER A 137 15.29 -12.85 1.94
C SER A 137 16.04 -11.59 2.37
N GLU A 138 16.58 -10.82 1.41
CA GLU A 138 17.37 -9.64 1.70
C GLU A 138 16.48 -8.50 2.27
N CYS A 139 15.27 -8.31 1.73
CA CYS A 139 14.30 -7.34 2.28
C CYS A 139 14.00 -7.61 3.76
N GLN A 140 13.83 -8.88 4.18
CA GLN A 140 13.58 -9.21 5.58
C GLN A 140 14.81 -8.90 6.46
N LYS A 141 16.03 -9.15 5.99
CA LYS A 141 17.26 -8.79 6.73
C LYS A 141 17.37 -7.26 6.89
N ILE A 142 17.09 -6.50 5.83
CA ILE A 142 17.11 -5.03 5.88
C ILE A 142 16.13 -4.51 6.91
N LEU A 143 14.86 -4.95 6.87
CA LEU A 143 13.83 -4.51 7.81
C LEU A 143 14.17 -4.86 9.26
N THR A 144 14.78 -6.03 9.46
CA THR A 144 15.29 -6.45 10.77
C THR A 144 16.40 -5.54 11.24
N SER A 145 17.40 -5.27 10.39
CA SER A 145 18.54 -4.40 10.73
C SER A 145 18.13 -2.96 11.02
N LEU A 146 17.11 -2.46 10.30
CA LEU A 146 16.53 -1.14 10.55
C LEU A 146 15.68 -1.09 11.82
N GLY A 147 15.30 -2.22 12.38
CA GLY A 147 14.45 -2.31 13.59
C GLY A 147 13.01 -1.81 13.37
N THR A 148 12.48 -1.94 12.17
CA THR A 148 11.19 -1.36 11.75
C THR A 148 10.00 -1.83 12.58
N SER A 149 10.05 -3.03 13.17
CA SER A 149 8.97 -3.60 13.99
C SER A 149 8.61 -2.76 15.22
N LYS A 150 9.53 -1.93 15.71
CA LYS A 150 9.35 -1.06 16.88
C LYS A 150 9.06 0.40 16.52
N MET A 151 8.96 0.73 15.25
CA MET A 151 8.77 2.10 14.78
C MET A 151 7.30 2.39 14.48
N ASN A 152 6.88 3.65 14.66
CA ASN A 152 5.63 4.14 14.10
C ASN A 152 5.74 4.29 12.57
N SER A 153 4.61 4.51 11.89
CA SER A 153 4.55 4.54 10.42
C SER A 153 5.51 5.57 9.81
N TYR A 154 5.57 6.79 10.36
CA TYR A 154 6.49 7.84 9.86
C TYR A 154 7.96 7.40 9.93
N ASN A 155 8.39 6.89 11.10
CA ASN A 155 9.77 6.46 11.30
C ASN A 155 10.13 5.24 10.45
N LYS A 156 9.20 4.29 10.25
CA LYS A 156 9.36 3.19 9.29
C LYS A 156 9.59 3.70 7.89
N ILE A 157 8.70 4.58 7.41
CA ILE A 157 8.79 5.16 6.07
C ILE A 157 10.12 5.89 5.89
N LYS A 158 10.50 6.71 6.87
CA LYS A 158 11.75 7.47 6.84
C LYS A 158 12.98 6.56 6.80
N ALA A 159 13.05 5.53 7.65
CA ALA A 159 14.17 4.60 7.71
C ALA A 159 14.32 3.81 6.40
N ILE A 160 13.21 3.27 5.87
CA ILE A 160 13.20 2.51 4.62
C ILE A 160 13.56 3.40 3.43
N TYR A 161 12.97 4.59 3.35
CA TYR A 161 13.24 5.55 2.29
C TYR A 161 14.72 5.93 2.25
N ARG A 162 15.28 6.30 3.42
CA ARG A 162 16.70 6.64 3.54
C ARG A 162 17.61 5.49 3.16
N TYR A 163 17.27 4.28 3.59
CA TYR A 163 18.03 3.10 3.19
C TYR A 163 18.11 2.98 1.66
N VAL A 164 16.99 3.09 0.96
CA VAL A 164 16.96 2.96 -0.51
C VAL A 164 17.69 4.12 -1.17
N ALA A 165 17.42 5.37 -0.79
CA ALA A 165 18.02 6.55 -1.40
C ALA A 165 19.54 6.63 -1.18
N ASP A 166 20.07 6.11 -0.06
CA ASP A 166 21.48 6.22 0.29
C ASP A 166 22.33 5.04 -0.20
N ASN A 167 21.71 3.89 -0.50
CA ASN A 167 22.44 2.66 -0.84
C ASN A 167 22.31 2.23 -2.30
N VAL A 168 21.46 2.92 -3.09
CA VAL A 168 21.28 2.61 -4.51
C VAL A 168 21.73 3.80 -5.35
N THR A 169 22.57 3.54 -6.35
CA THR A 169 23.00 4.54 -7.33
C THR A 169 21.98 4.63 -8.46
N TYR A 170 21.55 5.84 -8.78
CA TYR A 170 20.62 6.06 -9.91
C TYR A 170 21.34 5.93 -11.25
N THR A 171 20.69 5.29 -12.22
CA THR A 171 21.13 5.23 -13.62
C THR A 171 19.95 5.35 -14.57
N LYS A 172 20.14 5.99 -15.71
CA LYS A 172 19.19 5.95 -16.84
C LYS A 172 19.46 4.77 -17.79
N SER A 173 20.56 4.04 -17.57
CA SER A 173 20.95 2.95 -18.46
C SER A 173 19.93 1.81 -18.42
N THR A 174 19.67 1.23 -19.57
CA THR A 174 18.89 0.01 -19.76
C THR A 174 19.75 -1.16 -20.24
N SER A 175 21.08 -1.00 -20.24
CA SER A 175 22.02 -2.01 -20.72
C SER A 175 22.00 -3.31 -19.92
N ASP A 176 21.58 -3.25 -18.66
CA ASP A 176 21.31 -4.41 -17.83
C ASP A 176 19.83 -4.38 -17.40
N LYS A 177 19.08 -5.41 -17.76
CA LYS A 177 17.65 -5.53 -17.43
C LYS A 177 17.37 -5.46 -15.93
N HIS A 178 18.32 -5.88 -15.09
CA HIS A 178 18.16 -5.83 -13.64
C HIS A 178 18.05 -4.42 -13.06
N TYR A 179 18.55 -3.39 -13.77
CA TYR A 179 18.40 -2.01 -13.30
C TYR A 179 16.93 -1.56 -13.17
N SER A 180 16.01 -2.26 -13.84
CA SER A 180 14.57 -2.03 -13.73
C SER A 180 13.89 -2.89 -12.65
N SER A 181 14.62 -3.43 -11.69
CA SER A 181 14.12 -4.37 -10.68
C SER A 181 14.68 -4.11 -9.29
N ALA A 182 13.97 -4.60 -8.26
CA ALA A 182 14.48 -4.61 -6.89
C ALA A 182 15.78 -5.40 -6.73
N TYR A 183 15.99 -6.43 -7.57
CA TYR A 183 17.23 -7.21 -7.58
C TYR A 183 18.44 -6.33 -7.97
N GLY A 184 18.32 -5.51 -9.02
CA GLY A 184 19.37 -4.58 -9.40
C GLY A 184 19.68 -3.57 -8.31
N ALA A 185 18.66 -3.00 -7.69
CA ALA A 185 18.80 -2.08 -6.58
C ALA A 185 19.54 -2.72 -5.38
N LEU A 186 19.22 -3.97 -5.02
CA LEU A 186 19.78 -4.66 -3.85
C LEU A 186 21.19 -5.24 -4.12
N PHE A 187 21.39 -5.92 -5.25
CA PHE A 187 22.59 -6.75 -5.47
C PHE A 187 23.58 -6.13 -6.44
N LYS A 188 23.17 -5.15 -7.24
CA LYS A 188 24.06 -4.35 -8.09
C LYS A 188 24.25 -2.93 -7.55
N HIS A 189 23.50 -2.56 -6.51
CA HIS A 189 23.48 -1.20 -5.94
C HIS A 189 23.26 -0.11 -6.98
N THR A 190 22.61 -0.47 -8.10
CA THR A 190 22.37 0.42 -9.23
C THR A 190 21.00 0.09 -9.81
N ALA A 191 20.18 1.13 -10.02
CA ALA A 191 18.84 0.99 -10.58
C ALA A 191 18.40 2.26 -11.29
N ASN A 192 17.43 2.12 -12.20
CA ASN A 192 16.62 3.23 -12.70
C ASN A 192 15.42 3.48 -11.78
N SER A 193 14.58 4.47 -12.10
CA SER A 193 13.42 4.84 -11.27
C SER A 193 12.46 3.66 -11.01
N LYS A 194 12.31 2.73 -11.98
CA LYS A 194 11.51 1.52 -11.80
C LYS A 194 12.12 0.60 -10.74
N GLY A 195 13.41 0.32 -10.78
CA GLY A 195 14.08 -0.52 -9.78
C GLY A 195 14.07 0.09 -8.38
N PHE A 196 14.24 1.41 -8.26
CA PHE A 196 14.06 2.13 -7.00
C PHE A 196 12.64 1.97 -6.45
N SER A 197 11.62 2.22 -7.27
CA SER A 197 10.22 2.15 -6.85
C SER A 197 9.80 0.72 -6.50
N GLN A 198 10.33 -0.29 -7.18
CA GLN A 198 10.11 -1.70 -6.89
C GLN A 198 10.68 -2.08 -5.52
N LEU A 199 11.93 -1.71 -5.23
CA LEU A 199 12.54 -2.00 -3.93
C LEU A 199 11.82 -1.28 -2.79
N LEU A 200 11.51 0.01 -2.99
CA LEU A 200 10.82 0.80 -1.97
C LEU A 200 9.43 0.23 -1.67
N TYR A 201 8.65 -0.10 -2.70
CA TYR A 201 7.34 -0.74 -2.55
C TYR A 201 7.43 -2.02 -1.72
N LYS A 202 8.38 -2.90 -2.08
CA LYS A 202 8.53 -4.20 -1.42
C LYS A 202 8.88 -4.06 0.06
N LEU A 203 9.86 -3.22 0.40
CA LEU A 203 10.24 -2.95 1.78
C LEU A 203 9.09 -2.32 2.58
N MET A 204 8.36 -1.34 1.99
CA MET A 204 7.21 -0.70 2.63
C MET A 204 6.09 -1.70 2.91
N LYS A 205 5.72 -2.52 1.93
CA LYS A 205 4.67 -3.54 2.08
C LYS A 205 5.06 -4.61 3.10
N ASP A 206 6.31 -5.07 3.08
CA ASP A 206 6.83 -6.04 4.06
C ASP A 206 6.90 -5.47 5.48
N ALA A 207 7.05 -4.15 5.63
CA ALA A 207 6.96 -3.44 6.91
C ALA A 207 5.50 -3.17 7.37
N GLY A 208 4.50 -3.64 6.61
CA GLY A 208 3.07 -3.46 6.92
C GLY A 208 2.51 -2.10 6.54
N LEU A 209 3.18 -1.36 5.65
CA LEU A 209 2.73 -0.05 5.18
C LEU A 209 1.93 -0.17 3.87
N ASN A 210 0.92 0.68 3.71
CA ASN A 210 0.20 0.77 2.44
C ASN A 210 0.98 1.65 1.47
N CYS A 211 1.54 1.02 0.44
CA CYS A 211 2.38 1.67 -0.57
C CYS A 211 1.92 1.25 -1.97
N ARG A 212 2.00 2.17 -2.92
CA ARG A 212 1.73 1.98 -4.34
C ARG A 212 2.94 2.42 -5.16
N ILE A 213 3.04 1.90 -6.38
CA ILE A 213 3.96 2.42 -7.40
C ILE A 213 3.16 3.30 -8.35
N ALA A 214 3.59 4.54 -8.49
CA ALA A 214 3.09 5.46 -9.51
C ALA A 214 4.00 5.44 -10.73
N GLN A 215 3.38 5.54 -11.90
CA GLN A 215 4.07 5.60 -13.17
C GLN A 215 3.63 6.87 -13.92
N GLY A 216 4.57 7.51 -14.59
CA GLY A 216 4.31 8.73 -15.33
C GLY A 216 5.56 9.27 -15.98
N SER A 217 5.74 10.58 -16.00
CA SER A 217 6.99 11.20 -16.46
C SER A 217 7.50 12.21 -15.45
N LEU A 218 8.82 12.35 -15.43
CA LEU A 218 9.54 13.42 -14.77
C LEU A 218 10.32 14.19 -15.85
N ASN A 219 10.02 15.46 -16.03
CA ASN A 219 10.66 16.30 -17.06
C ASN A 219 10.57 15.71 -18.48
N ASN A 220 9.41 15.13 -18.83
CA ASN A 220 9.10 14.45 -20.10
C ASN A 220 9.86 13.14 -20.36
N GLU A 221 10.51 12.56 -19.35
CA GLU A 221 11.10 11.22 -19.42
C GLU A 221 10.25 10.26 -18.58
N ASP A 222 10.08 9.02 -19.05
CA ASP A 222 9.36 7.98 -18.31
C ASP A 222 9.95 7.81 -16.91
N HIS A 223 9.09 7.81 -15.90
CA HIS A 223 9.52 7.80 -14.52
C HIS A 223 8.56 7.02 -13.62
N ASN A 224 9.13 6.37 -12.59
CA ASN A 224 8.38 5.67 -11.56
C ASN A 224 8.75 6.21 -10.17
N TRP A 225 7.76 6.34 -9.30
CA TRP A 225 7.93 6.71 -7.90
C TRP A 225 6.92 5.99 -7.02
N ASN A 226 6.87 6.30 -5.74
CA ASN A 226 5.94 5.64 -4.83
C ASN A 226 4.95 6.63 -4.22
N ILE A 227 3.81 6.09 -3.80
CA ILE A 227 2.83 6.77 -2.98
C ILE A 227 2.64 5.93 -1.73
N VAL A 228 2.78 6.52 -0.55
CA VAL A 228 2.64 5.83 0.73
C VAL A 228 1.53 6.46 1.57
N CYS A 229 0.79 5.64 2.29
CA CYS A 229 -0.25 6.10 3.19
C CYS A 229 0.32 6.35 4.60
N ILE A 230 0.11 7.55 5.11
CA ILE A 230 0.14 7.85 6.55
C ILE A 230 -1.30 8.22 6.88
N SER A 231 -2.01 7.29 7.47
CA SER A 231 -3.46 7.24 7.56
C SER A 231 -4.10 8.57 7.94
N PRO A 232 -5.14 9.00 7.22
CA PRO A 232 -5.69 8.36 6.02
C PRO A 232 -5.12 8.92 4.71
N MET A 233 -4.04 9.72 4.78
CA MET A 233 -3.53 10.50 3.67
C MET A 233 -2.39 9.81 2.94
N TYR A 234 -2.33 10.05 1.64
CA TYR A 234 -1.27 9.55 0.78
C TYR A 234 -0.27 10.65 0.43
N TYR A 235 1.01 10.30 0.44
CA TYR A 235 2.13 11.19 0.15
C TYR A 235 3.06 10.59 -0.87
N MET A 236 3.68 11.42 -1.69
CA MET A 236 4.63 11.01 -2.70
C MET A 236 6.03 10.79 -2.10
N LEU A 237 6.70 9.76 -2.59
CA LEU A 237 8.09 9.41 -2.31
C LEU A 237 8.83 9.16 -3.62
N ASP A 238 9.93 9.85 -3.86
CA ASP A 238 10.81 9.54 -4.98
C ASP A 238 12.26 9.40 -4.52
N ALA A 239 12.61 8.17 -4.13
CA ALA A 239 13.96 7.86 -3.68
C ALA A 239 15.00 7.93 -4.82
N SER A 240 14.57 7.75 -6.08
CA SER A 240 15.48 7.86 -7.23
C SER A 240 15.87 9.30 -7.52
N ALA A 241 14.93 10.24 -7.38
CA ALA A 241 15.22 11.66 -7.50
C ALA A 241 16.15 12.13 -6.39
N ASP A 242 15.90 11.74 -5.14
CA ASP A 242 16.79 12.09 -4.03
C ASP A 242 18.19 11.47 -4.16
N ALA A 243 18.31 10.25 -4.67
CA ALA A 243 19.61 9.61 -4.94
C ALA A 243 20.46 10.38 -5.96
N MET A 244 19.83 11.08 -6.91
CA MET A 244 20.52 11.96 -7.86
C MET A 244 21.15 13.20 -7.19
N PHE A 245 20.57 13.69 -6.10
CA PHE A 245 21.13 14.82 -5.32
C PHE A 245 22.21 14.37 -4.33
N GLY A 246 22.38 13.07 -4.14
CA GLY A 246 23.38 12.51 -3.24
C GLY A 246 22.85 12.09 -1.89
N LYS A 247 23.70 11.40 -1.13
CA LYS A 247 23.35 10.87 0.19
C LYS A 247 22.91 11.98 1.14
N GLY A 248 21.83 11.72 1.85
CA GLY A 248 21.25 12.67 2.81
C GLY A 248 20.12 13.52 2.23
N SER A 249 19.94 13.60 0.91
CA SER A 249 18.81 14.32 0.31
C SER A 249 17.46 13.75 0.76
N SER A 250 16.48 14.60 0.96
CA SER A 250 15.11 14.27 1.29
C SER A 250 14.11 15.28 0.69
N GLU A 251 14.48 15.85 -0.44
CA GLU A 251 13.65 16.82 -1.15
C GLU A 251 12.35 16.19 -1.66
N TYR A 252 12.38 14.90 -2.02
CA TYR A 252 11.23 14.16 -2.55
C TYR A 252 10.62 13.19 -1.54
N PHE A 253 10.83 13.46 -0.25
CA PHE A 253 10.30 12.67 0.85
C PHE A 253 8.95 13.21 1.32
N LEU A 254 7.90 12.39 1.27
CA LEU A 254 6.53 12.68 1.72
C LEU A 254 5.95 13.99 1.19
N LYS A 255 6.16 14.26 -0.10
CA LYS A 255 5.61 15.42 -0.79
C LYS A 255 4.11 15.32 -0.97
N GLY A 256 3.42 16.47 -0.86
CA GLY A 256 2.02 16.61 -1.24
C GLY A 256 1.88 17.06 -2.70
N LYS A 257 0.65 17.14 -3.17
CA LYS A 257 0.32 17.51 -4.55
C LYS A 257 0.79 18.92 -4.92
N ASN A 258 0.62 19.87 -4.02
CA ASN A 258 1.00 21.28 -4.25
C ASN A 258 2.52 21.46 -4.27
N ASP A 259 3.26 20.66 -3.50
CA ASP A 259 4.73 20.71 -3.50
C ASP A 259 5.30 20.22 -4.82
N ILE A 260 4.68 19.21 -5.43
CA ILE A 260 5.10 18.65 -6.72
C ILE A 260 4.78 19.64 -7.86
N SER A 261 3.60 20.27 -7.81
CA SER A 261 3.17 21.20 -8.86
C SER A 261 3.94 22.52 -8.86
N SER A 262 4.52 22.90 -7.72
CA SER A 262 5.33 24.13 -7.53
C SER A 262 6.81 23.92 -7.81
N ASP A 263 7.26 22.67 -7.97
CA ASP A 263 8.66 22.34 -8.23
C ASP A 263 9.06 22.70 -9.67
N SER A 264 10.33 23.01 -9.89
CA SER A 264 10.95 23.13 -11.22
C SER A 264 10.93 21.79 -11.97
N ASN A 265 10.89 20.69 -11.25
CA ASN A 265 10.72 19.35 -11.80
C ASN A 265 9.24 19.04 -12.02
N LYS A 266 8.88 18.81 -13.26
CA LYS A 266 7.48 18.56 -13.65
C LYS A 266 7.18 17.08 -13.62
N TYR A 267 6.40 16.63 -12.64
CA TYR A 267 5.82 15.31 -12.58
C TYR A 267 4.47 15.29 -13.31
N PHE A 268 4.33 14.38 -14.26
CA PHE A 268 3.05 14.08 -14.89
C PHE A 268 2.66 12.65 -14.55
N PHE A 269 1.52 12.50 -13.90
CA PHE A 269 0.93 11.18 -13.68
C PHE A 269 0.29 10.69 -14.98
N TYR A 270 0.82 9.63 -15.57
CA TYR A 270 0.09 8.88 -16.60
C TYR A 270 -0.82 7.85 -15.93
N TYR A 271 -0.41 7.36 -14.75
CA TYR A 271 -0.95 6.12 -14.30
C TYR A 271 -0.60 5.88 -12.82
N VAL A 272 -1.61 5.86 -11.99
CA VAL A 272 -1.54 5.10 -10.76
C VAL A 272 -2.30 3.84 -11.07
N SER A 273 -1.62 2.84 -11.63
CA SER A 273 -2.10 1.54 -12.08
C SER A 273 -3.62 1.33 -11.95
N ASP A 274 -4.29 0.72 -12.88
CA ASP A 274 -5.62 0.16 -12.73
C ASP A 274 -6.74 0.86 -13.50
N SER A 275 -6.42 1.45 -14.66
CA SER A 275 -7.47 1.98 -15.57
C SER A 275 -8.50 0.92 -15.98
N TYR A 276 -8.20 -0.36 -15.79
CA TYR A 276 -9.07 -1.50 -16.11
C TYR A 276 -9.62 -2.22 -14.88
N GLU A 277 -9.31 -1.77 -13.68
CA GLU A 277 -9.87 -2.38 -12.46
C GLU A 277 -11.39 -2.25 -12.39
N ASP A 278 -11.95 -1.18 -12.95
CA ASP A 278 -13.40 -0.96 -13.00
C ASP A 278 -14.12 -1.99 -13.89
N ASP A 279 -13.41 -2.59 -14.85
CA ASP A 279 -13.93 -3.63 -15.74
C ASP A 279 -13.86 -5.05 -15.13
N ILE A 280 -13.17 -5.20 -13.99
CA ILE A 280 -13.02 -6.49 -13.31
C ILE A 280 -14.28 -6.78 -12.50
N PRO A 281 -14.92 -7.95 -12.71
CA PRO A 281 -16.12 -8.32 -11.98
C PRO A 281 -15.95 -8.25 -10.46
N ASN A 282 -16.90 -7.60 -9.78
CA ASN A 282 -16.93 -7.46 -8.32
C ASN A 282 -15.74 -6.75 -7.68
N HIS A 283 -14.94 -6.01 -8.46
CA HIS A 283 -13.83 -5.20 -7.96
C HIS A 283 -14.16 -3.72 -8.03
N LYS A 284 -13.86 -3.00 -6.96
CA LYS A 284 -13.91 -1.54 -6.94
C LYS A 284 -12.49 -1.00 -6.88
N ARG A 285 -12.18 -0.10 -7.78
CA ARG A 285 -10.89 0.58 -7.84
C ARG A 285 -10.59 1.31 -6.54
N ALA A 286 -9.43 1.02 -5.95
CA ALA A 286 -8.94 1.77 -4.80
C ALA A 286 -8.33 3.10 -5.29
N SER A 287 -8.88 4.23 -4.86
CA SER A 287 -8.25 5.52 -5.08
C SER A 287 -7.18 5.78 -4.02
N ALA A 288 -6.04 6.32 -4.44
CA ALA A 288 -4.97 6.78 -3.55
C ALA A 288 -4.76 8.29 -3.78
N PRO A 289 -5.68 9.17 -3.34
CA PRO A 289 -5.56 10.59 -3.56
C PRO A 289 -4.37 11.13 -2.78
N ILE A 290 -3.43 11.79 -3.49
CA ILE A 290 -2.29 12.45 -2.86
C ILE A 290 -2.80 13.66 -2.09
N TYR A 291 -2.35 13.80 -0.83
CA TYR A 291 -2.67 14.95 0.01
C TYR A 291 -2.09 16.26 -0.56
N GLU A 292 -2.72 17.37 -0.24
CA GLU A 292 -2.40 18.66 -0.87
C GLU A 292 -0.99 19.17 -0.54
N THR A 293 -0.54 18.99 0.70
CA THR A 293 0.74 19.52 1.20
C THR A 293 1.64 18.42 1.73
N LYS A 294 2.95 18.70 1.78
CA LYS A 294 3.97 17.85 2.38
C LYS A 294 3.57 17.42 3.80
N TYR A 295 3.92 16.18 4.17
CA TYR A 295 3.73 15.69 5.54
C TYR A 295 4.58 16.50 6.53
N ASP A 296 3.94 17.00 7.56
CA ASP A 296 4.60 17.67 8.68
C ASP A 296 4.59 16.75 9.91
N PRO A 297 5.72 16.15 10.29
CA PRO A 297 5.80 15.27 11.45
C PRO A 297 5.63 16.01 12.78
N SER A 298 5.72 17.35 12.78
CA SER A 298 5.46 18.17 13.98
C SER A 298 4.00 18.57 14.11
N ALA A 299 3.22 18.48 13.02
CA ALA A 299 1.80 18.70 13.06
C ALA A 299 1.15 17.54 13.82
N ASN A 300 0.43 17.88 14.90
CA ASN A 300 -0.39 16.90 15.59
C ASN A 300 -1.45 16.41 14.61
N VAL A 301 -1.40 15.15 14.23
CA VAL A 301 -2.47 14.54 13.46
C VAL A 301 -3.66 14.41 14.39
N LEU A 302 -4.66 15.27 14.16
CA LEU A 302 -5.89 15.23 14.94
C LEU A 302 -6.49 13.84 14.87
N GLY A 303 -6.68 13.21 16.04
CA GLY A 303 -7.20 11.86 16.17
C GLY A 303 -6.14 10.75 16.31
N ASP A 304 -4.90 10.93 15.85
CA ASP A 304 -3.80 9.99 16.05
C ASP A 304 -3.13 10.25 17.40
N VAL A 305 -3.77 9.75 18.45
CA VAL A 305 -3.38 10.04 19.85
C VAL A 305 -2.10 9.31 20.22
N ASN A 306 -1.88 8.12 19.69
CA ASN A 306 -0.70 7.31 20.00
C ASN A 306 0.48 7.61 19.05
N GLY A 307 0.29 8.41 18.00
CA GLY A 307 1.32 8.86 17.07
C GLY A 307 1.85 7.75 16.15
N ASN A 308 1.03 6.70 15.89
CA ASN A 308 1.44 5.58 15.05
C ASN A 308 1.14 5.80 13.56
N GLY A 309 0.47 6.91 13.20
CA GLY A 309 0.06 7.26 11.84
C GLY A 309 -1.24 6.60 11.38
N VAL A 310 -1.98 5.96 12.29
CA VAL A 310 -3.29 5.35 12.02
C VAL A 310 -4.27 5.88 13.06
N ILE A 311 -5.46 6.29 12.63
CA ILE A 311 -6.54 6.66 13.55
C ILE A 311 -7.48 5.46 13.66
N ASP A 312 -7.45 4.78 14.81
CA ASP A 312 -8.18 3.54 15.02
C ASP A 312 -8.78 3.43 16.45
N ALA A 313 -9.26 2.24 16.81
CA ALA A 313 -9.83 1.98 18.11
C ALA A 313 -8.84 2.12 19.28
N VAL A 314 -7.52 2.04 19.00
CA VAL A 314 -6.47 2.22 20.03
C VAL A 314 -6.41 3.67 20.46
N ASP A 315 -6.55 4.62 19.52
CA ASP A 315 -6.61 6.05 19.84
C ASP A 315 -7.83 6.41 20.65
N ALA A 316 -9.00 5.89 20.27
CA ALA A 316 -10.21 6.07 21.05
C ALA A 316 -10.09 5.49 22.48
N SER A 317 -9.41 4.36 22.61
CA SER A 317 -9.12 3.76 23.92
C SER A 317 -8.20 4.64 24.76
N ALA A 318 -7.17 5.25 24.15
CA ALA A 318 -6.27 6.18 24.85
C ALA A 318 -7.04 7.42 25.38
N VAL A 319 -7.98 7.96 24.58
CA VAL A 319 -8.88 9.05 25.01
C VAL A 319 -9.73 8.64 26.20
N LEU A 320 -10.34 7.45 26.17
CA LEU A 320 -11.18 6.95 27.26
C LEU A 320 -10.39 6.70 28.54
N ILE A 321 -9.16 6.18 28.46
CA ILE A 321 -8.27 6.00 29.60
C ILE A 321 -7.97 7.35 30.23
N TYR A 322 -7.52 8.33 29.43
CA TYR A 322 -7.25 9.68 29.91
C TYR A 322 -8.48 10.33 30.58
N TYR A 323 -9.64 10.20 29.95
CA TYR A 323 -10.90 10.71 30.50
C TYR A 323 -11.26 10.07 31.84
N ALA A 324 -11.10 8.75 31.95
CA ALA A 324 -11.35 8.03 33.20
C ALA A 324 -10.39 8.46 34.31
N GLU A 325 -9.10 8.63 34.01
CA GLU A 325 -8.08 9.09 34.96
C GLU A 325 -8.39 10.49 35.48
N THR A 326 -8.65 11.44 34.59
CA THR A 326 -8.93 12.85 34.94
C THR A 326 -10.25 13.01 35.65
N SER A 327 -11.30 12.26 35.28
CA SER A 327 -12.58 12.24 35.97
C SER A 327 -12.49 11.67 37.38
N ALA A 328 -11.53 10.80 37.64
CA ALA A 328 -11.23 10.27 38.96
C ALA A 328 -10.28 11.18 39.79
N GLY A 329 -9.98 12.39 39.30
CA GLY A 329 -9.07 13.33 39.96
C GLY A 329 -7.58 12.93 39.88
N LYS A 330 -7.23 12.01 39.00
CA LYS A 330 -5.84 11.59 38.79
C LYS A 330 -5.16 12.46 37.72
N LYS A 331 -3.86 12.45 37.69
CA LYS A 331 -3.10 13.03 36.60
C LYS A 331 -3.34 12.17 35.35
N GLY A 332 -3.80 12.77 34.25
CA GLY A 332 -3.99 12.07 33.00
C GLY A 332 -2.67 11.58 32.39
N SER A 333 -2.72 10.47 31.69
CA SER A 333 -1.57 9.77 31.09
C SER A 333 -1.08 10.38 29.78
N LEU A 334 -1.89 11.23 29.11
CA LEU A 334 -1.52 11.82 27.82
C LEU A 334 -0.58 13.03 27.97
N THR A 335 0.45 13.09 27.14
CA THR A 335 1.30 14.29 26.96
C THR A 335 0.52 15.43 26.30
N ASN A 336 1.01 16.65 26.37
CA ASN A 336 0.36 17.84 25.75
C ASN A 336 0.09 17.63 24.24
N VAL A 337 1.03 16.98 23.53
CA VAL A 337 0.90 16.65 22.11
C VAL A 337 -0.27 15.69 21.89
N GLN A 338 -0.32 14.64 22.69
CA GLN A 338 -1.40 13.64 22.62
C GLN A 338 -2.76 14.23 23.02
N GLN A 339 -2.79 15.14 23.99
CA GLN A 339 -4.02 15.85 24.37
C GLN A 339 -4.55 16.71 23.21
N THR A 340 -3.66 17.38 22.45
CA THR A 340 -4.05 18.14 21.27
C THR A 340 -4.62 17.24 20.17
N ALA A 341 -4.05 16.04 19.99
CA ALA A 341 -4.58 15.05 19.06
C ALA A 341 -5.91 14.43 19.52
N ALA A 342 -6.11 14.31 20.84
CA ALA A 342 -7.29 13.69 21.45
C ALA A 342 -8.53 14.57 21.45
N ASP A 343 -8.40 15.90 21.52
CA ASP A 343 -9.51 16.88 21.45
C ASP A 343 -9.96 17.05 20.00
N VAL A 344 -10.63 16.04 19.46
CA VAL A 344 -10.95 15.98 18.02
C VAL A 344 -12.06 16.95 17.61
N ASN A 345 -12.96 17.30 18.52
CA ASN A 345 -14.01 18.29 18.29
C ASN A 345 -13.59 19.72 18.64
N LYS A 346 -12.37 19.90 19.17
CA LYS A 346 -11.74 21.18 19.52
C LYS A 346 -12.54 22.02 20.55
N ASN A 347 -13.25 21.34 21.46
CA ASN A 347 -14.01 21.98 22.52
C ASN A 347 -13.17 22.22 23.80
N LYS A 348 -11.87 21.88 23.79
CA LYS A 348 -10.92 21.99 24.90
C LYS A 348 -11.22 21.01 26.06
N LYS A 349 -12.00 19.99 25.82
CA LYS A 349 -12.27 18.89 26.76
C LYS A 349 -11.95 17.60 26.06
N ILE A 350 -11.25 16.71 26.74
CA ILE A 350 -10.97 15.38 26.23
C ILE A 350 -11.88 14.42 27.00
N ASP A 351 -12.94 13.94 26.33
CA ASP A 351 -13.98 13.13 26.96
C ASP A 351 -14.50 12.00 26.05
N ALA A 352 -15.56 11.35 26.48
CA ALA A 352 -16.16 10.24 25.73
C ALA A 352 -16.73 10.64 24.35
N VAL A 353 -16.98 11.94 24.14
CA VAL A 353 -17.46 12.44 22.84
C VAL A 353 -16.35 12.34 21.80
N ASP A 354 -15.12 12.72 22.18
CA ASP A 354 -13.96 12.61 21.30
C ASP A 354 -13.69 11.13 20.93
N ALA A 355 -13.72 10.25 21.91
CA ALA A 355 -13.57 8.81 21.66
C ALA A 355 -14.68 8.27 20.73
N SER A 356 -15.91 8.72 20.88
CA SER A 356 -17.02 8.34 20.01
C SER A 356 -16.82 8.81 18.57
N ILE A 357 -16.31 10.03 18.39
CA ILE A 357 -15.97 10.58 17.08
C ILE A 357 -14.87 9.75 16.42
N LEU A 358 -13.81 9.38 17.17
CA LEU A 358 -12.73 8.55 16.67
C LEU A 358 -13.19 7.16 16.23
N LEU A 359 -14.03 6.51 17.02
CA LEU A 359 -14.61 5.20 16.66
C LEU A 359 -15.52 5.31 15.42
N GLY A 360 -16.34 6.36 15.33
CA GLY A 360 -17.17 6.63 14.16
C GLY A 360 -16.32 6.90 12.91
N TYR A 361 -15.25 7.66 13.05
CA TYR A 361 -14.30 7.92 11.99
C TYR A 361 -13.56 6.63 11.52
N TYR A 362 -13.12 5.81 12.46
CA TYR A 362 -12.51 4.51 12.15
C TYR A 362 -13.46 3.59 11.39
N ALA A 363 -14.71 3.49 11.81
CA ALA A 363 -15.72 2.73 11.08
C ALA A 363 -15.97 3.29 9.67
N TYR A 364 -16.03 4.62 9.54
CA TYR A 364 -16.23 5.31 8.28
C TYR A 364 -15.09 5.08 7.28
N THR A 365 -13.83 5.13 7.72
CA THR A 365 -12.65 4.87 6.88
C THR A 365 -12.50 3.39 6.54
N SER A 366 -12.83 2.50 7.48
CA SER A 366 -12.85 1.04 7.25
C SER A 366 -13.88 0.62 6.19
N ALA A 367 -14.93 1.42 5.98
CA ALA A 367 -15.90 1.25 4.90
C ALA A 367 -15.44 1.83 3.54
N GLY A 368 -14.17 2.25 3.42
CA GLY A 368 -13.58 2.75 2.17
C GLY A 368 -13.81 4.24 1.91
N SER A 369 -14.20 5.01 2.91
CA SER A 369 -14.42 6.45 2.79
C SER A 369 -13.14 7.25 3.03
N SER A 370 -12.99 8.43 2.38
CA SER A 370 -11.71 9.16 2.24
C SER A 370 -11.65 10.54 2.90
N TYR A 371 -12.61 10.92 3.76
CA TYR A 371 -12.48 12.20 4.48
C TYR A 371 -11.36 12.14 5.52
N THR A 372 -10.72 13.30 5.78
CA THR A 372 -9.93 13.50 7.01
C THR A 372 -10.85 13.46 8.23
N VAL A 373 -10.30 13.28 9.43
CA VAL A 373 -11.10 13.37 10.66
C VAL A 373 -11.81 14.73 10.77
N THR A 374 -11.15 15.82 10.39
CA THR A 374 -11.78 17.15 10.33
C THR A 374 -12.91 17.21 9.31
N GLY A 375 -12.71 16.63 8.14
CA GLY A 375 -13.73 16.53 7.10
C GLY A 375 -14.91 15.66 7.53
N TYR A 376 -14.65 14.56 8.21
CA TYR A 376 -15.67 13.71 8.80
C TYR A 376 -16.52 14.45 9.85
N ILE A 377 -15.87 15.13 10.79
CA ILE A 377 -16.57 15.91 11.80
C ILE A 377 -17.46 16.97 11.16
N LYS A 378 -16.93 17.73 10.21
CA LYS A 378 -17.66 18.81 9.54
C LYS A 378 -18.85 18.32 8.73
N ASN A 379 -18.78 17.17 8.07
CA ASN A 379 -19.76 16.75 7.08
C ASN A 379 -20.70 15.63 7.59
N ILE A 380 -20.29 14.86 8.58
CA ILE A 380 -20.99 13.65 9.04
C ILE A 380 -21.46 13.78 10.49
N VAL A 381 -20.63 14.29 11.40
CA VAL A 381 -20.97 14.34 12.83
C VAL A 381 -21.93 15.50 13.17
N LYS A 382 -21.86 16.65 12.48
CA LYS A 382 -22.66 17.90 12.68
C LYS A 382 -22.99 18.23 14.12
#